data_834a72bfe556e09d94aed7ca6538ff1e
#
_entry.id   834a72bfe556e09d94aed7ca6538ff1e
#
_cell.length_a   1.000
_cell.length_b   1.000
_cell.length_c   1.000
_cell.angle_alpha   90.00
_cell.angle_beta   90.00
_cell.angle_gamma   90.00
#
_symmetry.space_group_name_H-M   'P 1'
#
loop_
_entity.id
_entity.type
_entity.pdbx_description
1 polymer ?
#
loop_
_entity_poly.entity_id
_entity_poly.type
_entity_poly.pdbx_seq_one_letter_code
_entity_poly.pdbx_strand_id
1 'polypeptide(L)'
;ASAAPPVRFPNVYGIDMPTSAELVAHGRTTEEIRQIIGCDALIYQDVDAMKRVVGKLNPAIKGFEASCFDGVYVTGDVSVADFAAIQSQRLTQKGEDNASNSRLALPNKQEE
;
A
#
# COMPACT_ATOMS: atom_id res chain seq x y z
N ALA A 1 19.64 -3.27 -1.16
CA ALA A 1 18.44 -3.40 -1.98
C ALA A 1 18.13 -2.09 -2.70
N SER A 2 17.51 -2.15 -3.88
CA SER A 2 16.96 -0.97 -4.55
C SER A 2 15.51 -1.25 -4.94
N ALA A 3 14.66 -0.22 -4.93
CA ALA A 3 13.24 -0.38 -5.12
C ALA A 3 12.62 0.84 -5.85
N ALA A 4 11.38 0.68 -6.31
CA ALA A 4 10.50 1.78 -6.68
C ALA A 4 10.39 2.79 -5.51
N PRO A 5 9.77 3.96 -5.70
CA PRO A 5 9.50 4.85 -4.57
C PRO A 5 8.78 4.14 -3.43
N PRO A 6 8.96 4.56 -2.17
CA PRO A 6 8.32 3.89 -1.04
C PRO A 6 6.79 4.02 -1.12
N VAL A 7 6.09 2.90 -1.05
CA VAL A 7 4.63 2.86 -1.02
C VAL A 7 4.16 3.26 0.38
N ARG A 8 3.54 4.44 0.50
CA ARG A 8 3.12 5.04 1.77
C ARG A 8 1.62 5.19 1.91
N PHE A 9 0.90 5.18 0.79
CA PHE A 9 -0.53 5.44 0.71
C PHE A 9 -1.24 4.30 -0.01
N PRO A 10 -2.47 3.95 0.36
CA PRO A 10 -3.24 2.94 -0.34
C PRO A 10 -3.70 3.46 -1.71
N ASN A 11 -3.88 2.54 -2.66
CA ASN A 11 -4.55 2.82 -3.91
C ASN A 11 -6.07 2.78 -3.71
N VAL A 12 -6.82 3.66 -4.41
CA VAL A 12 -8.29 3.72 -4.35
C VAL A 12 -8.95 3.40 -5.70
N TYR A 13 -8.14 3.11 -6.71
CA TYR A 13 -8.59 2.92 -8.10
C TYR A 13 -8.70 1.44 -8.49
N GLY A 14 -9.04 0.57 -7.55
CA GLY A 14 -9.34 -0.83 -7.81
C GLY A 14 -8.18 -1.82 -7.57
N ILE A 15 -7.03 -1.35 -7.12
CA ILE A 15 -5.96 -2.23 -6.64
C ILE A 15 -6.24 -2.53 -5.16
N ASP A 16 -6.40 -3.80 -4.83
CA ASP A 16 -6.55 -4.21 -3.43
C ASP A 16 -5.20 -4.12 -2.73
N MET A 17 -5.08 -3.11 -1.87
CA MET A 17 -3.88 -2.86 -1.08
C MET A 17 -4.20 -2.97 0.41
N PRO A 18 -3.22 -3.34 1.24
CA PRO A 18 -3.38 -3.32 2.69
C PRO A 18 -3.66 -1.90 3.20
N THR A 19 -4.14 -1.80 4.44
CA THR A 19 -4.30 -0.50 5.10
C THR A 19 -2.95 0.22 5.20
N SER A 20 -2.97 1.55 5.32
CA SER A 20 -1.73 2.33 5.43
C SER A 20 -0.80 1.81 6.54
N ALA A 21 -1.36 1.38 7.67
CA ALA A 21 -0.59 0.87 8.81
C ALA A 21 0.17 -0.44 8.50
N GLU A 22 -0.30 -1.22 7.54
CA GLU A 22 0.33 -2.48 7.11
C GLU A 22 1.46 -2.23 6.08
N LEU A 23 1.51 -1.04 5.47
CA LEU A 23 2.58 -0.70 4.53
C LEU A 23 3.91 -0.48 5.28
N VAL A 24 4.95 -1.19 4.87
CA VAL A 24 6.26 -1.11 5.55
C VAL A 24 6.82 0.31 5.60
N ALA A 25 6.52 1.14 4.60
CA ALA A 25 7.00 2.52 4.52
C ALA A 25 6.12 3.54 5.25
N HIS A 26 4.98 3.12 5.82
CA HIS A 26 4.09 4.04 6.53
C HIS A 26 4.72 4.53 7.83
N GLY A 27 4.90 5.84 7.95
CA GLY A 27 5.46 6.49 9.14
C GLY A 27 6.93 6.12 9.45
N ARG A 28 7.65 5.50 8.51
CA ARG A 28 9.03 5.05 8.70
C ARG A 28 10.01 5.73 7.76
N THR A 29 11.21 5.93 8.24
CA THR A 29 12.37 6.38 7.44
C THR A 29 12.94 5.22 6.62
N THR A 30 13.71 5.55 5.59
CA THR A 30 14.42 4.55 4.77
C THR A 30 15.34 3.66 5.62
N GLU A 31 15.97 4.23 6.64
CA GLU A 31 16.88 3.49 7.51
C GLU A 31 16.14 2.48 8.40
N GLU A 32 14.99 2.87 8.95
CA GLU A 32 14.15 1.95 9.72
C GLU A 32 13.64 0.79 8.86
N ILE A 33 13.25 1.09 7.61
CA ILE A 33 12.82 0.07 6.65
C ILE A 33 13.99 -0.85 6.31
N ARG A 34 15.19 -0.30 6.09
CA ARG A 34 16.42 -1.07 5.85
C ARG A 34 16.68 -2.10 6.95
N GLN A 35 16.52 -1.67 8.20
CA GLN A 35 16.70 -2.55 9.36
C GLN A 35 15.64 -3.63 9.44
N ILE A 36 14.37 -3.29 9.19
CA ILE A 36 13.26 -4.26 9.18
C ILE A 36 13.47 -5.34 8.12
N ILE A 37 13.93 -4.95 6.91
CA ILE A 37 14.21 -5.88 5.82
C ILE A 37 15.49 -6.69 6.07
N GLY A 38 16.42 -6.17 6.88
CA GLY A 38 17.70 -6.80 7.17
C GLY A 38 18.70 -6.71 6.01
N CYS A 39 18.63 -5.66 5.18
CA CYS A 39 19.58 -5.48 4.07
C CYS A 39 20.71 -4.50 4.41
N ASP A 40 21.85 -4.62 3.74
CA ASP A 40 23.04 -3.78 3.97
C ASP A 40 22.80 -2.33 3.56
N ALA A 41 22.06 -2.12 2.46
CA ALA A 41 21.67 -0.81 1.97
C ALA A 41 20.30 -0.87 1.31
N LEU A 42 19.51 0.19 1.46
CA LEU A 42 18.21 0.38 0.81
C LEU A 42 18.19 1.70 0.06
N ILE A 43 17.94 1.64 -1.24
CA ILE A 43 17.88 2.80 -2.12
C ILE A 43 16.51 2.81 -2.78
N TYR A 44 15.73 3.85 -2.50
CA TYR A 44 14.45 4.10 -3.16
C TYR A 44 14.61 5.03 -4.36
N GLN A 45 13.81 4.79 -5.38
CA GLN A 45 13.65 5.74 -6.48
C GLN A 45 12.98 7.01 -5.97
N ASP A 46 13.45 8.17 -6.45
CA ASP A 46 12.80 9.47 -6.20
C ASP A 46 11.59 9.65 -7.13
N VAL A 47 10.42 10.00 -6.53
CA VAL A 47 9.14 10.12 -7.25
C VAL A 47 9.20 11.22 -8.32
N ASP A 48 9.76 12.37 -7.98
CA ASP A 48 9.82 13.51 -8.90
C ASP A 48 10.80 13.25 -10.04
N ALA A 49 11.93 12.60 -9.75
CA ALA A 49 12.87 12.17 -10.78
C ALA A 49 12.23 11.16 -11.73
N MET A 50 11.49 10.21 -11.22
CA MET A 50 10.75 9.22 -12.01
C MET A 50 9.73 9.91 -12.93
N LYS A 51 8.89 10.80 -12.40
CA LYS A 51 7.92 11.57 -13.18
C LYS A 51 8.59 12.40 -14.28
N ARG A 52 9.71 13.07 -13.97
CA ARG A 52 10.47 13.87 -14.95
C ARG A 52 11.02 13.02 -16.08
N VAL A 53 11.59 11.86 -15.78
CA VAL A 53 12.19 10.98 -16.79
C VAL A 53 11.12 10.42 -17.72
N VAL A 54 10.02 9.89 -17.17
CA VAL A 54 8.92 9.34 -17.96
C VAL A 54 8.24 10.42 -18.79
N GLY A 55 8.02 11.62 -18.23
CA GLY A 55 7.44 12.75 -18.94
C GLY A 55 8.27 13.26 -20.13
N LYS A 56 9.61 13.08 -20.08
CA LYS A 56 10.49 13.40 -21.22
C LYS A 56 10.31 12.43 -22.40
N LEU A 57 9.92 11.19 -22.13
CA LEU A 57 9.72 10.17 -23.16
C LEU A 57 8.43 10.44 -23.96
N ASN A 58 7.43 11.02 -23.34
CA ASN A 58 6.20 11.45 -24.00
C ASN A 58 5.67 12.76 -23.45
N PRO A 59 6.03 13.91 -24.02
CA PRO A 59 5.61 15.22 -23.56
C PRO A 59 4.10 15.51 -23.64
N ALA A 60 3.34 14.67 -24.35
CA ALA A 60 1.88 14.76 -24.40
C ALA A 60 1.21 14.33 -23.09
N ILE A 61 1.87 13.47 -22.31
CA ILE A 61 1.39 13.02 -21.00
C ILE A 61 1.72 14.12 -19.97
N LYS A 62 0.69 14.71 -19.37
CA LYS A 62 0.82 15.84 -18.43
C LYS A 62 0.78 15.42 -16.96
N GLY A 63 0.43 14.18 -16.66
CA GLY A 63 0.35 13.66 -15.29
C GLY A 63 0.45 12.15 -15.24
N PHE A 64 0.77 11.64 -14.05
CA PHE A 64 0.90 10.23 -13.77
C PHE A 64 0.11 9.90 -12.52
N GLU A 65 -0.56 8.75 -12.50
CA GLU A 65 -1.10 8.19 -11.27
C GLU A 65 0.08 7.69 -10.42
N ALA A 66 0.32 8.33 -9.30
CA ALA A 66 1.41 8.02 -8.39
C ALA A 66 0.97 8.13 -6.91
N SER A 67 -0.34 8.08 -6.66
CA SER A 67 -0.95 8.34 -5.35
C SER A 67 -0.41 7.42 -4.25
N CYS A 68 -0.06 6.19 -4.57
CA CYS A 68 0.54 5.27 -3.60
C CYS A 68 1.93 5.71 -3.10
N PHE A 69 2.60 6.61 -3.82
CA PHE A 69 3.90 7.17 -3.43
C PHE A 69 3.78 8.56 -2.82
N ASP A 70 3.01 9.47 -3.44
CA ASP A 70 2.93 10.89 -3.07
C ASP A 70 1.63 11.30 -2.35
N GLY A 71 0.63 10.42 -2.33
CA GLY A 71 -0.66 10.70 -1.70
C GLY A 71 -1.55 11.67 -2.49
N VAL A 72 -1.19 11.98 -3.74
CA VAL A 72 -1.97 12.87 -4.61
C VAL A 72 -2.88 12.04 -5.51
N TYR A 73 -4.18 12.10 -5.27
CA TYR A 73 -5.19 11.35 -6.01
C TYR A 73 -5.68 12.16 -7.20
N VAL A 74 -5.56 11.59 -8.40
CA VAL A 74 -5.82 12.29 -9.67
C VAL A 74 -7.27 12.72 -9.86
N THR A 75 -8.22 12.06 -9.19
CA THR A 75 -9.65 12.46 -9.20
C THR A 75 -9.91 13.69 -8.34
N GLY A 76 -9.02 14.01 -7.38
CA GLY A 76 -9.12 15.19 -6.52
C GLY A 76 -10.25 15.17 -5.48
N ASP A 77 -11.02 14.09 -5.42
CA ASP A 77 -12.20 13.93 -4.57
C ASP A 77 -11.97 13.00 -3.36
N VAL A 78 -10.74 12.52 -3.18
CA VAL A 78 -10.38 11.63 -2.08
C VAL A 78 -9.83 12.44 -0.91
N SER A 79 -10.58 12.44 0.18
CA SER A 79 -10.20 13.11 1.44
C SER A 79 -9.61 12.13 2.46
N VAL A 80 -8.97 12.68 3.50
CA VAL A 80 -8.49 11.90 4.65
C VAL A 80 -9.63 11.13 5.34
N ALA A 81 -10.85 11.69 5.35
CA ALA A 81 -12.03 11.04 5.90
C ALA A 81 -12.47 9.82 5.07
N ASP A 82 -12.34 9.90 3.75
CA ASP A 82 -12.65 8.78 2.85
C ASP A 82 -11.70 7.61 3.08
N PHE A 83 -10.42 7.89 3.34
CA PHE A 83 -9.46 6.85 3.74
C PHE A 83 -9.83 6.16 5.03
N ALA A 84 -10.23 6.91 6.05
CA ALA A 84 -10.64 6.34 7.32
C ALA A 84 -11.87 5.44 7.16
N ALA A 85 -12.83 5.85 6.31
CA ALA A 85 -14.02 5.05 5.99
C ALA A 85 -13.65 3.76 5.24
N ILE A 86 -12.82 3.84 4.21
CA ILE A 86 -12.34 2.67 3.45
C ILE A 86 -11.57 1.70 4.35
N GLN A 87 -10.71 2.21 5.21
CA GLN A 87 -9.94 1.39 6.16
C GLN A 87 -10.85 0.68 7.18
N SER A 88 -11.86 1.38 7.73
CA SER A 88 -12.78 0.79 8.68
C SER A 88 -13.63 -0.32 8.05
N GLN A 89 -14.11 -0.14 6.82
CA GLN A 89 -14.85 -1.16 6.07
C GLN A 89 -13.99 -2.42 5.82
N ARG A 90 -12.73 -2.26 5.45
CA ARG A 90 -11.80 -3.39 5.23
C ARG A 90 -11.49 -4.17 6.49
N LEU A 91 -11.33 -3.48 7.63
CA LEU A 91 -11.11 -4.13 8.92
C LEU A 91 -12.33 -4.95 9.35
N THR A 92 -13.54 -4.46 9.09
CA THR A 92 -14.77 -5.17 9.37
C THR A 92 -14.90 -6.42 8.49
N GLN A 93 -14.66 -6.33 7.19
CA GLN A 93 -14.68 -7.48 6.27
C GLN A 93 -13.67 -8.54 6.66
N LYS A 94 -12.43 -8.14 6.98
CA LYS A 94 -11.37 -9.08 7.40
C LYS A 94 -11.72 -9.80 8.72
N GLY A 95 -12.44 -9.13 9.60
CA GLY A 95 -12.98 -9.74 10.83
C GLY A 95 -14.06 -10.78 10.56
N GLU A 96 -14.96 -10.52 9.62
CA GLU A 96 -16.04 -11.42 9.21
C GLU A 96 -15.50 -12.65 8.46
N ASP A 97 -14.52 -12.47 7.57
CA ASP A 97 -13.87 -13.55 6.83
C ASP A 97 -13.12 -14.51 7.78
N ASN A 98 -12.41 -13.97 8.76
CA ASN A 98 -11.73 -14.77 9.79
C ASN A 98 -12.72 -15.52 10.68
N ALA A 99 -13.85 -14.91 11.05
CA ALA A 99 -14.90 -15.55 11.83
C ALA A 99 -15.61 -16.67 11.05
N SER A 100 -15.80 -16.47 9.74
CA SER A 100 -16.40 -17.47 8.85
C SER A 100 -15.47 -18.65 8.63
N ASN A 101 -14.17 -18.41 8.46
CA ASN A 101 -13.17 -19.45 8.25
C ASN A 101 -12.93 -20.31 9.51
N SER A 102 -13.02 -19.67 10.70
CA SER A 102 -12.91 -20.42 11.97
C SER A 102 -14.11 -21.33 12.25
N ARG A 103 -15.28 -21.03 11.68
CA ARG A 103 -16.50 -21.87 11.78
C ARG A 103 -16.48 -23.07 10.83
N LEU A 104 -15.67 -23.02 9.77
CA LEU A 104 -15.51 -24.11 8.80
C LEU A 104 -14.43 -25.12 9.19
N ALA A 105 -13.66 -24.87 10.23
CA ALA A 105 -12.72 -25.83 10.79
C ALA A 105 -13.52 -26.95 11.50
N LEU A 106 -13.74 -28.06 10.82
CA LEU A 106 -14.34 -29.28 11.41
C LEU A 106 -13.46 -29.77 12.55
N PRO A 107 -14.07 -30.20 13.66
CA PRO A 107 -13.30 -30.86 14.74
C PRO A 107 -12.65 -32.13 14.21
N ASN A 108 -11.35 -32.21 14.39
CA ASN A 108 -10.57 -33.40 14.05
C ASN A 108 -11.14 -34.57 14.83
N LYS A 109 -11.76 -35.56 14.16
CA LYS A 109 -12.14 -36.80 14.77
C LYS A 109 -10.85 -37.52 15.15
N GLN A 110 -10.60 -37.61 16.44
CA GLN A 110 -9.67 -38.61 16.97
C GLN A 110 -10.32 -40.00 16.76
N GLU A 111 -9.74 -40.77 15.87
CA GLU A 111 -10.02 -42.19 15.79
C GLU A 111 -9.23 -42.88 16.92
N GLU A 112 -9.97 -43.66 17.72
CA GLU A 112 -9.43 -44.61 18.68
C GLU A 112 -8.79 -45.79 17.95
#